data_8729fadeda6c1bae1507187c7120b5ae
#
_entry.id   8729fadeda6c1bae1507187c7120b5ae
#
_cell.length_a   1.000
_cell.length_b   1.000
_cell.length_c   1.000
_cell.angle_alpha   90.00
_cell.angle_beta   90.00
_cell.angle_gamma   90.00
#
_symmetry.space_group_name_H-M   'P 1'
#
loop_
_entity.id
_entity.type
_entity.pdbx_description
1 polymer ?
#
loop_
_entity_poly.entity_id
_entity_poly.type
_entity_poly.pdbx_seq_one_letter_code
_entity_poly.pdbx_strand_id
1 'polypeptide(L)'
;MLPTTPASRLYTPNHKKEAESLSIFDLFRQIESQQPAVTGPPEYIIAGLGNIGEKYHNTRHNAGFMMIEAFAEKCGAKFGKHQFKSNTAMAKCGGKRVLLMKPDTFMNLSGQAVTEAMQFYQIPPERVIVIFDDINLNVGELRIRQKGSDGGHNGMKNIIYLSGADTFPRIRVGIGKKPHPDYDLAAWVLSAFSPDELKTLAETAKTVCEALPLMLEGRTDLAMNRYNTGKQKKQKPVQETTPEEGAS
;
A
#
# COMPACT_ATOMS: atom_id res chain seq x y z
N MET A 1 22.11 -77.69 40.05
CA MET A 1 22.52 -77.43 38.63
C MET A 1 21.56 -76.44 38.07
N LEU A 2 22.00 -75.18 37.96
CA LEU A 2 21.22 -74.08 37.35
C LEU A 2 21.88 -73.79 35.99
N PRO A 3 21.11 -73.59 34.89
CA PRO A 3 21.66 -73.22 33.61
C PRO A 3 21.84 -71.68 33.53
N THR A 4 22.98 -71.32 33.00
CA THR A 4 23.43 -69.93 32.74
C THR A 4 22.69 -69.28 31.55
N THR A 5 22.17 -68.14 31.74
CA THR A 5 21.53 -67.31 30.71
C THR A 5 22.59 -66.50 29.92
N PRO A 6 22.52 -66.42 28.59
CA PRO A 6 23.45 -65.59 27.81
C PRO A 6 23.02 -64.13 27.80
N ALA A 7 24.01 -63.24 27.86
CA ALA A 7 23.90 -61.81 27.87
C ALA A 7 23.26 -61.27 26.59
N SER A 8 22.24 -60.41 26.78
CA SER A 8 21.60 -59.63 25.73
C SER A 8 22.52 -58.48 25.30
N ARG A 9 22.92 -58.48 24.02
CA ARG A 9 23.56 -57.30 23.35
C ARG A 9 22.61 -56.15 23.32
N LEU A 10 22.98 -55.09 24.00
CA LEU A 10 22.33 -53.78 23.89
C LEU A 10 22.60 -53.23 22.49
N TYR A 11 21.53 -53.07 21.70
CA TYR A 11 21.52 -52.39 20.42
C TYR A 11 21.45 -50.87 20.71
N THR A 12 22.52 -50.12 20.43
CA THR A 12 22.52 -48.67 20.45
C THR A 12 22.10 -48.16 19.08
N PRO A 13 20.99 -47.42 18.94
CA PRO A 13 20.67 -46.77 17.66
C PRO A 13 21.60 -45.60 17.46
N ASN A 14 22.34 -45.66 16.38
CA ASN A 14 23.23 -44.62 15.91
C ASN A 14 22.36 -43.51 15.29
N HIS A 15 22.06 -42.45 16.08
CA HIS A 15 21.42 -41.24 15.57
C HIS A 15 22.43 -40.47 14.74
N LYS A 16 22.56 -40.81 13.45
CA LYS A 16 23.05 -39.84 12.46
C LYS A 16 22.04 -38.71 12.42
N LYS A 17 22.42 -37.55 12.96
CA LYS A 17 21.77 -36.27 12.68
C LYS A 17 21.89 -36.05 11.18
N GLU A 18 20.80 -36.30 10.45
CA GLU A 18 20.61 -35.79 9.10
C GLU A 18 20.65 -34.26 9.24
N ALA A 19 21.66 -33.64 8.66
CA ALA A 19 21.71 -32.21 8.48
C ALA A 19 20.55 -31.88 7.53
N GLU A 20 19.43 -31.38 8.08
CA GLU A 20 18.35 -30.80 7.29
C GLU A 20 18.97 -29.68 6.43
N SER A 21 19.06 -29.93 5.13
CA SER A 21 19.46 -28.92 4.17
C SER A 21 18.33 -27.86 4.16
N LEU A 22 18.60 -26.74 4.80
CA LEU A 22 17.70 -25.59 4.72
C LEU A 22 17.41 -25.32 3.25
N SER A 23 16.11 -25.33 2.89
CA SER A 23 15.66 -24.95 1.56
C SER A 23 16.15 -23.54 1.27
N ILE A 24 16.49 -23.25 0.01
CA ILE A 24 16.83 -21.89 -0.43
C ILE A 24 15.75 -20.88 -0.02
N PHE A 25 14.50 -21.28 0.05
CA PHE A 25 13.38 -20.47 0.55
C PHE A 25 13.46 -20.22 2.07
N ASP A 26 13.97 -21.17 2.85
CA ASP A 26 14.16 -20.98 4.29
C ASP A 26 15.36 -20.06 4.54
N LEU A 27 16.38 -20.12 3.69
CA LEU A 27 17.51 -19.19 3.71
C LEU A 27 17.05 -17.76 3.36
N PHE A 28 16.21 -17.60 2.34
CA PHE A 28 15.60 -16.30 2.00
C PHE A 28 14.70 -15.78 3.12
N ARG A 29 13.86 -16.61 3.74
CA ARG A 29 13.09 -16.23 4.92
C ARG A 29 13.96 -15.82 6.10
N GLN A 30 15.07 -16.49 6.31
CA GLN A 30 16.02 -16.16 7.37
C GLN A 30 16.76 -14.86 7.10
N ILE A 31 17.10 -14.58 5.85
CA ILE A 31 17.70 -13.30 5.41
C ILE A 31 16.67 -12.17 5.52
N GLU A 32 15.42 -12.40 5.13
CA GLU A 32 14.31 -11.43 5.29
C GLU A 32 13.98 -11.16 6.77
N SER A 33 14.08 -12.17 7.65
CA SER A 33 13.85 -11.98 9.08
C SER A 33 14.99 -11.23 9.79
N GLN A 34 16.14 -11.06 9.16
CA GLN A 34 17.30 -10.31 9.67
C GLN A 34 17.32 -8.84 9.21
N GLN A 35 16.26 -8.32 8.63
CA GLN A 35 16.21 -6.87 8.41
C GLN A 35 16.30 -6.18 9.79
N PRO A 36 17.28 -5.32 10.01
CA PRO A 36 17.42 -4.64 11.29
C PRO A 36 16.16 -3.84 11.56
N ALA A 37 15.69 -3.95 12.81
CA ALA A 37 14.51 -3.20 13.24
C ALA A 37 14.65 -1.74 12.82
N VAL A 38 13.59 -1.18 12.20
CA VAL A 38 13.60 0.23 11.78
C VAL A 38 13.63 1.08 13.04
N THR A 39 14.81 1.62 13.37
CA THR A 39 15.03 2.43 14.56
C THR A 39 14.92 3.93 14.25
N GLY A 40 14.40 4.70 15.21
CA GLY A 40 14.20 6.13 15.10
C GLY A 40 12.80 6.54 14.61
N PRO A 41 12.48 7.84 14.70
CA PRO A 41 11.17 8.35 14.29
C PRO A 41 10.97 8.25 12.78
N PRO A 42 9.72 8.11 12.30
CA PRO A 42 9.41 8.13 10.88
C PRO A 42 9.66 9.52 10.29
N GLU A 43 10.06 9.54 9.02
CA GLU A 43 10.24 10.75 8.22
C GLU A 43 8.99 11.04 7.37
N TYR A 44 8.20 10.01 7.09
CA TYR A 44 6.98 10.04 6.31
C TYR A 44 5.89 9.22 6.98
N ILE A 45 4.63 9.58 6.69
CA ILE A 45 3.46 8.77 6.97
C ILE A 45 2.86 8.32 5.63
N ILE A 46 2.44 7.06 5.53
CA ILE A 46 1.57 6.59 4.45
C ILE A 46 0.30 6.06 5.13
N ALA A 47 -0.83 6.69 4.85
CA ALA A 47 -2.13 6.28 5.36
C ALA A 47 -2.96 5.66 4.23
N GLY A 48 -3.25 4.37 4.32
CA GLY A 48 -4.30 3.74 3.52
C GLY A 48 -5.64 3.93 4.23
N LEU A 49 -6.66 4.39 3.52
CA LEU A 49 -7.99 4.59 4.10
C LEU A 49 -8.90 3.38 3.85
N GLY A 50 -9.73 3.07 4.83
CA GLY A 50 -10.66 1.95 4.82
C GLY A 50 -11.49 1.92 6.10
N ASN A 51 -12.43 0.98 6.19
CA ASN A 51 -13.21 0.69 7.39
C ASN A 51 -12.72 -0.61 8.06
N ILE A 52 -12.70 -0.63 9.37
CA ILE A 52 -12.32 -1.81 10.16
C ILE A 52 -13.46 -2.84 10.20
N GLY A 53 -13.06 -4.10 10.30
CA GLY A 53 -13.98 -5.25 10.47
C GLY A 53 -14.02 -6.13 9.22
N GLU A 54 -14.20 -7.44 9.46
CA GLU A 54 -14.14 -8.49 8.44
C GLU A 54 -15.13 -8.25 7.29
N LYS A 55 -16.31 -7.75 7.59
CA LYS A 55 -17.35 -7.46 6.59
C LYS A 55 -16.94 -6.39 5.56
N TYR A 56 -15.91 -5.59 5.83
CA TYR A 56 -15.41 -4.56 4.93
C TYR A 56 -14.15 -4.96 4.15
N HIS A 57 -13.56 -6.12 4.47
CA HIS A 57 -12.25 -6.52 3.97
C HIS A 57 -12.11 -6.37 2.45
N ASN A 58 -13.08 -6.86 1.68
CA ASN A 58 -13.06 -6.81 0.21
C ASN A 58 -13.99 -5.75 -0.38
N THR A 59 -14.38 -4.74 0.39
CA THR A 59 -15.24 -3.67 -0.13
C THR A 59 -14.43 -2.61 -0.89
N ARG A 60 -15.11 -1.91 -1.78
CA ARG A 60 -14.52 -0.85 -2.62
C ARG A 60 -13.90 0.27 -1.78
N HIS A 61 -14.52 0.61 -0.65
CA HIS A 61 -14.03 1.64 0.28
C HIS A 61 -12.76 1.22 1.03
N ASN A 62 -12.36 -0.06 0.96
CA ASN A 62 -11.12 -0.57 1.55
C ASN A 62 -9.96 -0.67 0.54
N ALA A 63 -10.10 -0.10 -0.65
CA ALA A 63 -9.02 -0.10 -1.65
C ALA A 63 -7.72 0.52 -1.08
N GLY A 64 -7.82 1.56 -0.24
CA GLY A 64 -6.64 2.13 0.43
C GLY A 64 -5.94 1.15 1.36
N PHE A 65 -6.69 0.36 2.14
CA PHE A 65 -6.14 -0.70 3.00
C PHE A 65 -5.43 -1.77 2.18
N MET A 66 -6.05 -2.24 1.09
CA MET A 66 -5.45 -3.26 0.21
C MET A 66 -4.11 -2.80 -0.36
N MET A 67 -4.01 -1.54 -0.79
CA MET A 67 -2.78 -0.99 -1.37
C MET A 67 -1.65 -0.87 -0.34
N ILE A 68 -1.95 -0.39 0.87
CA ILE A 68 -0.94 -0.22 1.91
C ILE A 68 -0.48 -1.56 2.49
N GLU A 69 -1.35 -2.57 2.55
CA GLU A 69 -1.00 -3.94 2.95
C GLU A 69 -0.01 -4.57 1.96
N ALA A 70 -0.28 -4.45 0.65
CA ALA A 70 0.66 -4.91 -0.38
C ALA A 70 2.01 -4.17 -0.30
N PHE A 71 1.99 -2.87 0.02
CA PHE A 71 3.22 -2.12 0.19
C PHE A 71 3.98 -2.53 1.46
N ALA A 72 3.29 -2.80 2.56
CA ALA A 72 3.90 -3.30 3.78
C ALA A 72 4.58 -4.66 3.53
N GLU A 73 3.91 -5.58 2.84
CA GLU A 73 4.47 -6.88 2.44
C GLU A 73 5.74 -6.71 1.61
N LYS A 74 5.71 -5.85 0.58
CA LYS A 74 6.90 -5.52 -0.24
C LYS A 74 8.07 -5.00 0.58
N CYS A 75 7.80 -4.24 1.64
CA CYS A 75 8.82 -3.67 2.53
C CYS A 75 9.23 -4.63 3.66
N GLY A 76 8.68 -5.83 3.75
CA GLY A 76 8.88 -6.77 4.87
C GLY A 76 8.32 -6.26 6.20
N ALA A 77 7.41 -5.29 6.18
CA ALA A 77 6.81 -4.71 7.37
C ALA A 77 5.50 -5.43 7.73
N LYS A 78 5.23 -5.59 9.02
CA LYS A 78 4.01 -6.25 9.50
C LYS A 78 3.19 -5.28 10.35
N PHE A 79 1.92 -5.12 10.00
CA PHE A 79 0.94 -4.45 10.84
C PHE A 79 0.73 -5.22 12.14
N GLY A 80 0.38 -4.54 13.22
CA GLY A 80 0.12 -5.18 14.53
C GLY A 80 0.35 -4.26 15.73
N LYS A 81 0.92 -3.07 15.54
CA LYS A 81 1.05 -2.08 16.60
C LYS A 81 -0.13 -1.10 16.54
N HIS A 82 -0.96 -1.07 17.59
CA HIS A 82 -2.07 -0.12 17.70
C HIS A 82 -1.61 1.17 18.38
N GLN A 83 -1.62 2.27 17.63
CA GLN A 83 -1.27 3.62 18.10
C GLN A 83 -1.94 4.65 17.18
N PHE A 84 -2.17 5.86 17.68
CA PHE A 84 -2.82 6.94 16.89
C PHE A 84 -4.15 6.48 16.28
N LYS A 85 -4.98 5.77 17.04
CA LYS A 85 -6.24 5.18 16.54
C LYS A 85 -6.08 4.43 15.21
N SER A 86 -4.97 3.72 15.06
CA SER A 86 -4.61 3.01 13.82
C SER A 86 -3.88 1.72 14.12
N ASN A 87 -4.08 0.71 13.28
CA ASN A 87 -3.14 -0.39 13.17
C ASN A 87 -1.95 0.08 12.31
N THR A 88 -0.74 -0.01 12.86
CA THR A 88 0.46 0.59 12.26
C THR A 88 1.59 -0.40 12.07
N ALA A 89 2.48 -0.07 11.13
CA ALA A 89 3.75 -0.76 10.91
C ALA A 89 4.85 0.27 10.61
N MET A 90 6.08 -0.02 11.06
CA MET A 90 7.24 0.75 10.65
C MET A 90 7.92 0.05 9.47
N ALA A 91 8.19 0.80 8.41
CA ALA A 91 8.87 0.32 7.22
C ALA A 91 10.10 1.17 6.90
N LYS A 92 11.04 0.59 6.15
CA LYS A 92 12.14 1.33 5.52
C LYS A 92 12.00 1.17 4.01
N CYS A 93 11.87 2.28 3.28
CA CYS A 93 11.72 2.27 1.84
C CYS A 93 12.52 3.43 1.23
N GLY A 94 13.35 3.15 0.22
CA GLY A 94 14.20 4.18 -0.40
C GLY A 94 15.12 4.89 0.60
N GLY A 95 15.59 4.19 1.64
CA GLY A 95 16.38 4.80 2.72
C GLY A 95 15.57 5.61 3.74
N LYS A 96 14.27 5.85 3.52
CA LYS A 96 13.37 6.60 4.40
C LYS A 96 12.69 5.69 5.42
N ARG A 97 12.51 6.19 6.65
CA ARG A 97 11.68 5.56 7.68
C ARG A 97 10.25 6.03 7.50
N VAL A 98 9.32 5.09 7.40
CA VAL A 98 7.93 5.37 7.05
C VAL A 98 7.01 4.71 8.07
N LEU A 99 6.08 5.48 8.63
CA LEU A 99 4.96 4.95 9.39
C LEU A 99 3.82 4.59 8.42
N LEU A 100 3.51 3.32 8.32
CA LEU A 100 2.34 2.82 7.59
C LEU A 100 1.15 2.80 8.56
N MET A 101 0.00 3.34 8.14
CA MET A 101 -1.19 3.47 8.97
C MET A 101 -2.43 2.95 8.27
N LYS A 102 -3.17 2.10 8.95
CA LYS A 102 -4.57 1.77 8.64
C LYS A 102 -5.42 2.32 9.79
N PRO A 103 -6.12 3.46 9.63
CA PRO A 103 -6.97 4.01 10.68
C PRO A 103 -7.99 2.98 11.20
N ASP A 104 -8.06 2.81 12.52
CA ASP A 104 -9.04 1.95 13.20
C ASP A 104 -10.34 2.71 13.49
N THR A 105 -10.54 3.87 12.86
CA THR A 105 -11.74 4.70 12.90
C THR A 105 -12.70 4.34 11.77
N PHE A 106 -13.96 4.79 11.85
CA PHE A 106 -14.79 4.83 10.66
C PHE A 106 -14.25 5.83 9.65
N MET A 107 -14.54 5.62 8.35
CA MET A 107 -14.00 6.41 7.26
C MET A 107 -14.10 7.93 7.48
N ASN A 108 -15.25 8.42 7.92
CA ASN A 108 -15.50 9.85 8.17
C ASN A 108 -14.73 10.42 9.40
N LEU A 109 -13.99 9.60 10.13
CA LEU A 109 -13.16 9.98 11.28
C LEU A 109 -11.66 9.70 11.05
N SER A 110 -11.26 9.31 9.83
CA SER A 110 -9.86 8.98 9.49
C SER A 110 -8.88 10.11 9.80
N GLY A 111 -9.32 11.35 9.74
CA GLY A 111 -8.50 12.52 10.05
C GLY A 111 -8.03 12.55 11.50
N GLN A 112 -8.81 12.02 12.47
CA GLN A 112 -8.38 11.96 13.86
C GLN A 112 -7.10 11.14 14.01
N ALA A 113 -7.03 9.99 13.35
CA ALA A 113 -5.87 9.11 13.36
C ALA A 113 -4.65 9.74 12.69
N VAL A 114 -4.84 10.28 11.49
CA VAL A 114 -3.75 10.85 10.70
C VAL A 114 -3.18 12.11 11.34
N THR A 115 -4.02 13.03 11.82
CA THR A 115 -3.55 14.27 12.47
C THR A 115 -2.89 14.02 13.81
N GLU A 116 -3.34 13.03 14.59
CA GLU A 116 -2.69 12.62 15.84
C GLU A 116 -1.24 12.15 15.59
N ALA A 117 -1.03 11.31 14.59
CA ALA A 117 0.31 10.85 14.22
C ALA A 117 1.19 11.98 13.66
N MET A 118 0.63 12.85 12.81
CA MET A 118 1.32 14.03 12.29
C MET A 118 1.83 14.94 13.41
N GLN A 119 0.96 15.24 14.38
CA GLN A 119 1.30 16.10 15.52
C GLN A 119 2.36 15.45 16.41
N PHE A 120 2.23 14.16 16.70
CA PHE A 120 3.18 13.45 17.56
C PHE A 120 4.59 13.41 16.96
N TYR A 121 4.71 13.12 15.66
CA TYR A 121 6.01 13.05 14.98
C TYR A 121 6.45 14.37 14.33
N GLN A 122 5.62 15.41 14.42
CA GLN A 122 5.86 16.72 13.78
C GLN A 122 6.10 16.59 12.27
N ILE A 123 5.33 15.70 11.62
CA ILE A 123 5.41 15.47 10.17
C ILE A 123 4.44 16.41 9.46
N PRO A 124 4.94 17.25 8.53
CA PRO A 124 4.10 18.17 7.77
C PRO A 124 3.24 17.45 6.72
N PRO A 125 2.12 18.06 6.27
CA PRO A 125 1.19 17.44 5.31
C PRO A 125 1.84 16.93 4.02
N GLU A 126 2.87 17.60 3.54
CA GLU A 126 3.60 17.25 2.30
C GLU A 126 4.37 15.92 2.43
N ARG A 127 4.58 15.45 3.65
CA ARG A 127 5.22 14.15 3.96
C ARG A 127 4.22 13.09 4.43
N VAL A 128 2.92 13.34 4.22
CA VAL A 128 1.85 12.37 4.51
C VAL A 128 1.19 11.97 3.21
N ILE A 129 1.46 10.75 2.75
CA ILE A 129 0.85 10.20 1.53
C ILE A 129 -0.45 9.50 1.91
N VAL A 130 -1.57 9.87 1.28
CA VAL A 130 -2.88 9.26 1.55
C VAL A 130 -3.32 8.43 0.36
N ILE A 131 -3.70 7.17 0.60
CA ILE A 131 -4.18 6.23 -0.42
C ILE A 131 -5.66 5.96 -0.14
N PHE A 132 -6.52 6.20 -1.13
CA PHE A 132 -7.98 6.05 -0.97
C PHE A 132 -8.67 5.76 -2.31
N ASP A 133 -9.91 5.30 -2.24
CA ASP A 133 -10.73 4.95 -3.39
C ASP A 133 -11.29 6.16 -4.14
N ASP A 134 -11.57 5.97 -5.44
CA ASP A 134 -12.13 6.99 -6.32
C ASP A 134 -13.15 6.38 -7.28
N ILE A 135 -14.42 6.81 -7.15
CA ILE A 135 -15.53 6.38 -7.99
C ILE A 135 -15.49 6.92 -9.42
N ASN A 136 -14.66 7.93 -9.69
CA ASN A 136 -14.54 8.53 -11.02
C ASN A 136 -13.47 7.87 -11.89
N LEU A 137 -12.75 6.89 -11.35
CA LEU A 137 -11.76 6.09 -12.04
C LEU A 137 -12.27 4.66 -12.19
N ASN A 138 -12.00 4.04 -13.34
CA ASN A 138 -12.32 2.63 -13.53
C ASN A 138 -11.44 1.76 -12.62
N VAL A 139 -11.89 0.53 -12.33
CA VAL A 139 -11.08 -0.42 -11.57
C VAL A 139 -9.75 -0.65 -12.30
N GLY A 140 -8.64 -0.57 -11.57
CA GLY A 140 -7.29 -0.67 -12.14
C GLY A 140 -6.66 0.67 -12.53
N GLU A 141 -7.44 1.75 -12.60
CA GLU A 141 -6.88 3.08 -12.87
C GLU A 141 -6.33 3.72 -11.58
N LEU A 142 -5.25 4.48 -11.74
CA LEU A 142 -4.63 5.26 -10.66
C LEU A 142 -4.59 6.76 -11.00
N ARG A 143 -4.71 7.58 -9.97
CA ARG A 143 -4.50 9.01 -10.07
C ARG A 143 -3.66 9.52 -8.90
N ILE A 144 -2.40 9.84 -9.18
CA ILE A 144 -1.49 10.46 -8.22
C ILE A 144 -1.61 11.96 -8.34
N ARG A 145 -1.64 12.66 -7.19
CA ARG A 145 -1.66 14.13 -7.09
C ARG A 145 -0.79 14.57 -5.93
N GLN A 146 -0.15 15.71 -6.07
CA GLN A 146 0.65 16.32 -5.02
C GLN A 146 -0.20 17.04 -3.97
N LYS A 147 -1.34 17.60 -4.39
CA LYS A 147 -2.32 18.32 -3.55
C LYS A 147 -3.70 18.30 -4.18
N GLY A 148 -4.70 18.81 -3.49
CA GLY A 148 -6.05 19.04 -4.03
C GLY A 148 -7.16 18.74 -3.03
N SER A 149 -8.41 18.93 -3.45
CA SER A 149 -9.61 18.68 -2.65
C SER A 149 -9.81 17.20 -2.31
N ASP A 150 -10.80 16.94 -1.48
CA ASP A 150 -11.19 15.59 -1.05
C ASP A 150 -11.77 14.71 -2.18
N GLY A 151 -12.24 15.32 -3.27
CA GLY A 151 -12.86 14.61 -4.39
C GLY A 151 -14.16 13.89 -4.03
N GLY A 152 -14.83 14.29 -2.96
CA GLY A 152 -16.05 13.67 -2.42
C GLY A 152 -15.78 12.49 -1.49
N HIS A 153 -14.52 12.16 -1.18
CA HIS A 153 -14.18 11.06 -0.31
C HIS A 153 -14.19 11.49 1.16
N ASN A 154 -15.08 10.89 1.97
CA ASN A 154 -15.33 11.30 3.36
C ASN A 154 -14.08 11.25 4.25
N GLY A 155 -13.23 10.24 4.10
CA GLY A 155 -11.99 10.13 4.88
C GLY A 155 -11.01 11.26 4.54
N MET A 156 -10.81 11.55 3.25
CA MET A 156 -9.95 12.65 2.83
C MET A 156 -10.49 14.01 3.24
N LYS A 157 -11.83 14.20 3.17
CA LYS A 157 -12.51 15.40 3.67
C LYS A 157 -12.24 15.64 5.15
N ASN A 158 -12.31 14.59 5.97
CA ASN A 158 -12.05 14.68 7.40
C ASN A 158 -10.56 14.98 7.70
N ILE A 159 -9.62 14.40 6.92
CA ILE A 159 -8.19 14.70 7.04
C ILE A 159 -7.94 16.18 6.74
N ILE A 160 -8.44 16.70 5.62
CA ILE A 160 -8.29 18.12 5.23
C ILE A 160 -8.91 19.04 6.28
N TYR A 161 -10.11 18.70 6.76
CA TYR A 161 -10.82 19.50 7.75
C TYR A 161 -10.04 19.62 9.08
N LEU A 162 -9.55 18.51 9.61
CA LEU A 162 -8.87 18.50 10.92
C LEU A 162 -7.43 19.02 10.85
N SER A 163 -6.75 18.87 9.72
CA SER A 163 -5.39 19.37 9.53
C SER A 163 -5.32 20.83 9.09
N GLY A 164 -6.41 21.36 8.51
CA GLY A 164 -6.42 22.68 7.88
C GLY A 164 -5.59 22.77 6.59
N ALA A 165 -5.18 21.64 6.00
CA ALA A 165 -4.29 21.60 4.84
C ALA A 165 -4.84 20.68 3.73
N ASP A 166 -4.54 21.01 2.47
CA ASP A 166 -4.86 20.20 1.29
C ASP A 166 -3.61 19.74 0.50
N THR A 167 -2.42 20.01 1.06
CA THR A 167 -1.12 19.75 0.43
C THR A 167 -0.62 18.29 0.59
N PHE A 168 -1.50 17.39 0.96
CA PHE A 168 -1.19 15.96 1.07
C PHE A 168 -0.94 15.34 -0.30
N PRO A 169 0.23 14.74 -0.58
CA PRO A 169 0.40 13.82 -1.70
C PRO A 169 -0.56 12.64 -1.56
N ARG A 170 -1.18 12.24 -2.66
CA ARG A 170 -2.21 11.20 -2.62
C ARG A 170 -2.20 10.30 -3.82
N ILE A 171 -2.62 9.05 -3.60
CA ILE A 171 -2.91 8.06 -4.62
C ILE A 171 -4.41 7.75 -4.55
N ARG A 172 -5.14 8.05 -5.63
CA ARG A 172 -6.55 7.71 -5.80
C ARG A 172 -6.62 6.42 -6.60
N VAL A 173 -7.28 5.42 -6.05
CA VAL A 173 -7.41 4.07 -6.62
C VAL A 173 -8.82 3.93 -7.20
N GLY A 174 -8.92 3.64 -8.48
CA GLY A 174 -10.20 3.48 -9.17
C GLY A 174 -10.97 2.26 -8.67
N ILE A 175 -12.22 2.48 -8.32
CA ILE A 175 -13.15 1.46 -7.87
C ILE A 175 -14.35 1.25 -8.80
N GLY A 176 -14.35 1.95 -9.94
CA GLY A 176 -15.45 1.94 -10.90
C GLY A 176 -16.59 2.86 -10.51
N LYS A 177 -17.37 3.24 -11.53
CA LYS A 177 -18.56 4.08 -11.37
C LYS A 177 -19.72 3.27 -10.82
N LYS A 178 -20.70 3.96 -10.21
CA LYS A 178 -21.98 3.37 -9.82
C LYS A 178 -22.64 2.71 -11.04
N PRO A 179 -23.36 1.60 -10.87
CA PRO A 179 -24.05 0.92 -11.97
C PRO A 179 -25.04 1.82 -12.73
N HIS A 180 -25.70 2.72 -12.01
CA HIS A 180 -26.57 3.74 -12.57
C HIS A 180 -26.57 5.01 -11.68
N PRO A 181 -26.96 6.19 -12.20
CA PRO A 181 -26.86 7.47 -11.48
C PRO A 181 -27.59 7.47 -10.13
N ASP A 182 -28.75 6.83 -10.04
CA ASP A 182 -29.59 6.81 -8.84
C ASP A 182 -29.15 5.76 -7.80
N TYR A 183 -28.12 4.96 -8.10
CA TYR A 183 -27.60 3.99 -7.14
C TYR A 183 -27.02 4.70 -5.91
N ASP A 184 -27.37 4.22 -4.70
CA ASP A 184 -26.86 4.83 -3.48
C ASP A 184 -25.33 4.73 -3.42
N LEU A 185 -24.67 5.88 -3.20
CA LEU A 185 -23.22 5.95 -3.17
C LEU A 185 -22.64 5.16 -2.00
N ALA A 186 -23.28 5.22 -0.83
CA ALA A 186 -22.80 4.49 0.34
C ALA A 186 -22.89 2.97 0.10
N ALA A 187 -23.99 2.49 -0.47
CA ALA A 187 -24.12 1.09 -0.86
C ALA A 187 -23.07 0.68 -1.90
N TRP A 188 -22.72 1.55 -2.84
CA TRP A 188 -21.71 1.28 -3.86
C TRP A 188 -20.32 1.10 -3.25
N VAL A 189 -19.85 2.06 -2.47
CA VAL A 189 -18.49 1.99 -1.89
C VAL A 189 -18.37 0.88 -0.85
N LEU A 190 -19.47 0.48 -0.21
CA LEU A 190 -19.50 -0.65 0.72
C LEU A 190 -19.76 -2.00 0.05
N SER A 191 -20.00 -2.04 -1.26
CA SER A 191 -20.12 -3.29 -2.01
C SER A 191 -18.76 -3.96 -2.18
N ALA A 192 -18.76 -5.30 -2.25
CA ALA A 192 -17.53 -6.07 -2.49
C ALA A 192 -17.09 -5.96 -3.95
N PHE A 193 -15.78 -6.05 -4.16
CA PHE A 193 -15.22 -6.29 -5.50
C PHE A 193 -15.52 -7.71 -5.97
N SER A 194 -15.74 -7.88 -7.27
CA SER A 194 -15.79 -9.20 -7.88
C SER A 194 -14.40 -9.87 -7.90
N PRO A 195 -14.33 -11.20 -8.10
CA PRO A 195 -13.03 -11.88 -8.20
C PRO A 195 -12.12 -11.33 -9.31
N ASP A 196 -12.66 -10.90 -10.44
CA ASP A 196 -11.87 -10.35 -11.54
C ASP A 196 -11.41 -8.91 -11.25
N GLU A 197 -12.22 -8.12 -10.58
CA GLU A 197 -11.81 -6.81 -10.08
C GLU A 197 -10.69 -6.93 -9.04
N LEU A 198 -10.74 -7.93 -8.14
CA LEU A 198 -9.66 -8.19 -7.18
C LEU A 198 -8.34 -8.56 -7.87
N LYS A 199 -8.37 -9.35 -8.96
CA LYS A 199 -7.18 -9.61 -9.77
C LYS A 199 -6.61 -8.32 -10.36
N THR A 200 -7.48 -7.47 -10.89
CA THR A 200 -7.08 -6.15 -11.43
C THR A 200 -6.46 -5.26 -10.35
N LEU A 201 -7.03 -5.26 -9.14
CA LEU A 201 -6.50 -4.52 -8.00
C LEU A 201 -5.15 -5.05 -7.52
N ALA A 202 -4.91 -6.36 -7.61
CA ALA A 202 -3.60 -6.94 -7.31
C ALA A 202 -2.49 -6.40 -8.25
N GLU A 203 -2.78 -6.24 -9.55
CA GLU A 203 -1.84 -5.58 -10.48
C GLU A 203 -1.71 -4.08 -10.18
N THR A 204 -2.80 -3.42 -9.81
CA THR A 204 -2.78 -2.02 -9.38
C THR A 204 -1.91 -1.83 -8.13
N ALA A 205 -1.96 -2.77 -7.19
CA ALA A 205 -1.12 -2.74 -5.99
C ALA A 205 0.38 -2.81 -6.33
N LYS A 206 0.78 -3.60 -7.33
CA LYS A 206 2.17 -3.60 -7.83
C LYS A 206 2.58 -2.22 -8.32
N THR A 207 1.72 -1.56 -9.09
CA THR A 207 1.94 -0.20 -9.59
C THR A 207 2.05 0.83 -8.46
N VAL A 208 1.20 0.72 -7.42
CA VAL A 208 1.29 1.57 -6.22
C VAL A 208 2.62 1.34 -5.50
N CYS A 209 3.03 0.07 -5.37
CA CYS A 209 4.30 -0.30 -4.78
C CYS A 209 5.54 0.21 -5.54
N GLU A 210 5.42 0.53 -6.84
CA GLU A 210 6.47 1.16 -7.64
C GLU A 210 6.41 2.69 -7.54
N ALA A 211 5.24 3.27 -7.39
CA ALA A 211 5.05 4.72 -7.31
C ALA A 211 5.48 5.30 -5.96
N LEU A 212 5.19 4.60 -4.85
CA LEU A 212 5.47 5.09 -3.49
C LEU A 212 6.95 5.42 -3.23
N PRO A 213 7.94 4.62 -3.65
CA PRO A 213 9.35 4.97 -3.50
C PRO A 213 9.70 6.32 -4.16
N LEU A 214 9.21 6.60 -5.36
CA LEU A 214 9.43 7.87 -6.04
C LEU A 214 8.81 9.05 -5.27
N MET A 215 7.61 8.85 -4.70
CA MET A 215 6.97 9.87 -3.88
C MET A 215 7.73 10.14 -2.58
N LEU A 216 8.30 9.11 -1.95
CA LEU A 216 9.14 9.23 -0.76
C LEU A 216 10.49 9.94 -1.05
N GLU A 217 10.98 9.85 -2.28
CA GLU A 217 12.15 10.59 -2.76
C GLU A 217 11.83 12.05 -3.13
N GLY A 218 10.57 12.50 -2.95
CA GLY A 218 10.12 13.83 -3.36
C GLY A 218 9.85 13.97 -4.87
N ARG A 219 9.86 12.88 -5.63
CA ARG A 219 9.67 12.84 -7.10
C ARG A 219 8.23 12.50 -7.47
N THR A 220 7.27 13.12 -6.79
CA THR A 220 5.84 12.90 -7.03
C THR A 220 5.42 13.25 -8.47
N ASP A 221 6.02 14.27 -9.08
CA ASP A 221 5.82 14.64 -10.48
C ASP A 221 6.19 13.50 -11.44
N LEU A 222 7.31 12.82 -11.21
CA LEU A 222 7.71 11.67 -11.99
C LEU A 222 6.74 10.49 -11.79
N ALA A 223 6.32 10.22 -10.56
CA ALA A 223 5.30 9.21 -10.27
C ALA A 223 3.98 9.53 -11.00
N MET A 224 3.54 10.81 -11.00
CA MET A 224 2.37 11.28 -11.74
C MET A 224 2.50 11.05 -13.25
N ASN A 225 3.66 11.34 -13.83
CA ASN A 225 3.88 11.18 -15.27
C ASN A 225 3.94 9.71 -15.69
N ARG A 226 4.49 8.84 -14.85
CA ARG A 226 4.69 7.43 -15.16
C ARG A 226 3.44 6.59 -14.93
N TYR A 227 2.70 6.83 -13.84
CA TYR A 227 1.67 5.91 -13.35
C TYR A 227 0.23 6.45 -13.43
N ASN A 228 0.00 7.75 -13.72
CA ASN A 228 -1.36 8.22 -13.95
C ASN A 228 -1.92 7.61 -15.22
N THR A 229 -2.91 6.72 -15.07
CA THR A 229 -3.67 6.14 -16.17
C THR A 229 -4.73 7.13 -16.68
N GLY A 230 -5.18 6.99 -17.92
CA GLY A 230 -6.24 7.84 -18.53
C GLY A 230 -5.76 9.14 -19.16
N LYS A 231 -4.47 9.46 -19.17
CA LYS A 231 -3.90 10.41 -20.13
C LYS A 231 -3.34 9.62 -21.31
N GLN A 232 -4.16 9.36 -22.33
CA GLN A 232 -3.59 9.14 -23.65
C GLN A 232 -2.66 10.31 -23.92
N LYS A 233 -1.37 10.05 -24.11
CA LYS A 233 -0.45 11.00 -24.68
C LYS A 233 -1.09 11.44 -26.00
N LYS A 234 -1.66 12.63 -26.06
CA LYS A 234 -1.85 13.32 -27.34
C LYS A 234 -0.42 13.50 -27.87
N GLN A 235 0.03 12.56 -28.66
CA GLN A 235 1.18 12.77 -29.52
C GLN A 235 0.83 13.98 -30.35
N LYS A 236 1.52 15.10 -30.13
CA LYS A 236 1.52 16.20 -31.09
C LYS A 236 2.01 15.57 -32.41
N PRO A 237 1.28 15.71 -33.51
CA PRO A 237 1.78 15.30 -34.78
C PRO A 237 3.12 16.03 -34.98
N VAL A 238 4.16 15.28 -35.30
CA VAL A 238 5.43 15.81 -35.80
C VAL A 238 5.06 16.52 -37.09
N GLN A 239 5.16 17.85 -37.15
CA GLN A 239 5.08 18.57 -38.40
C GLN A 239 6.33 18.18 -39.18
N GLU A 240 6.15 17.36 -40.23
CA GLU A 240 7.12 17.19 -41.26
C GLU A 240 7.33 18.56 -41.95
N THR A 241 8.45 19.16 -41.65
CA THR A 241 8.94 20.29 -42.44
C THR A 241 9.41 19.73 -43.78
N THR A 242 8.59 19.92 -44.78
CA THR A 242 9.00 19.74 -46.19
C THR A 242 10.14 20.72 -46.48
N PRO A 243 11.26 20.27 -47.08
CA PRO A 243 12.27 21.19 -47.59
C PRO A 243 11.69 21.92 -48.80
N GLU A 244 11.66 23.24 -48.81
CA GLU A 244 11.45 24.05 -49.99
C GLU A 244 12.65 23.83 -50.93
N GLU A 245 12.40 23.18 -52.11
CA GLU A 245 13.30 23.19 -53.23
C GLU A 245 13.39 24.61 -53.75
N GLY A 246 14.53 25.25 -53.57
CA GLY A 246 14.89 26.47 -54.28
C GLY A 246 15.18 26.20 -55.74
N ALA A 247 14.35 26.73 -56.62
CA ALA A 247 14.63 26.82 -58.04
C ALA A 247 14.95 28.26 -58.44
N SER A 248 16.13 28.38 -59.08
CA SER A 248 16.59 29.41 -60.04
C SER A 248 16.96 30.74 -59.44
#